data_f2f7622b477ea73d01295c99d4dbffa2
#
_entry.id   f2f7622b477ea73d01295c99d4dbffa2
#
_cell.length_a   1.000
_cell.length_b   1.000
_cell.length_c   1.000
_cell.angle_alpha   90.00
_cell.angle_beta   90.00
_cell.angle_gamma   90.00
#
_symmetry.space_group_name_H-M   'P 1'
#
loop_
_entity.id
_entity.type
_entity.pdbx_description
1 polymer ?
#
loop_
_entity_poly.entity_id
_entity_poly.type
_entity_poly.pdbx_seq_one_letter_code
_entity_poly.pdbx_strand_id
1 'polypeptide(L)'
;MKKLATITMIALAGLSTTAFAAGAQSDARTAHKNAVKTRTVTYACQDHQKVAVKYGFNKRNQPTYAEANLDGKRRFMPINYNNSDATATEFGDENNYSVLSDKITYKTARKGSIQIQSPDSTILYKNCKAVK
;
A
#
# COMPACT_ATOMS: atom_id res chain seq x y z
N MET A 1 16.25 -23.57 -37.74
CA MET A 1 16.16 -23.64 -37.43
C MET A 1 16.04 -23.35 -36.69
N LYS A 2 16.03 -23.15 -36.90
CA LYS A 2 15.87 -22.93 -36.29
C LYS A 2 15.77 -22.40 -35.51
N LYS A 3 15.73 -22.24 -35.60
CA LYS A 3 15.57 -21.89 -34.89
C LYS A 3 15.45 -21.35 -34.09
N LEU A 4 15.39 -21.08 -34.23
CA LEU A 4 15.17 -20.71 -33.40
C LEU A 4 15.04 -20.16 -32.67
N ALA A 5 14.94 -20.07 -33.04
CA ALA A 5 14.72 -19.73 -32.32
C ALA A 5 14.56 -19.17 -31.55
N THR A 6 14.55 -19.01 -31.63
CA THR A 6 14.36 -18.69 -30.91
C THR A 6 14.19 -18.15 -30.08
N ILE A 7 14.11 -17.99 -30.16
CA ILE A 7 13.85 -17.66 -29.42
C ILE A 7 13.77 -17.18 -28.53
N THR A 8 13.80 -17.07 -28.75
CA THR A 8 13.70 -16.82 -28.00
C THR A 8 13.54 -16.22 -27.21
N MET A 9 13.45 -16.03 -27.38
CA MET A 9 13.25 -15.61 -26.68
C MET A 9 13.02 -15.16 -25.87
N ILE A 10 12.97 -15.04 -25.99
CA ILE A 10 12.66 -14.79 -25.28
C ILE A 10 12.55 -14.38 -24.44
N ALA A 11 12.59 -14.31 -24.69
CA ALA A 11 12.47 -14.08 -23.96
C ALA A 11 12.38 -13.53 -23.30
N LEU A 12 12.41 -13.27 -23.37
CA LEU A 12 12.36 -12.97 -22.71
C LEU A 12 12.08 -12.50 -22.08
N ALA A 13 11.96 -12.28 -22.30
CA ALA A 13 11.74 -12.02 -21.75
C ALA A 13 11.53 -11.76 -20.97
N GLY A 14 11.45 -11.70 -20.97
CA GLY A 14 11.23 -11.51 -20.29
C GLY A 14 11.32 -11.24 -19.51
N LEU A 15 11.38 -10.96 -19.40
CA LEU A 15 11.54 -10.86 -18.60
C LEU A 15 11.55 -10.18 -17.98
N SER A 16 11.52 -9.83 -18.26
CA SER A 16 11.53 -9.32 -17.66
C SER A 16 11.10 -8.78 -16.97
N THR A 17 10.87 -8.62 -17.16
CA THR A 17 10.41 -8.24 -16.54
C THR A 17 10.21 -8.18 -15.60
N THR A 18 10.06 -8.25 -15.53
CA THR A 18 9.98 -8.41 -14.36
C THR A 18 10.52 -7.59 -13.43
N ALA A 19 11.33 -7.32 -13.54
CA ALA A 19 11.92 -6.63 -12.57
C ALA A 19 11.45 -5.30 -12.32
N PHE A 20 10.95 -4.77 -13.22
CA PHE A 20 10.61 -3.53 -13.16
C PHE A 20 9.46 -3.24 -12.49
N ALA A 21 8.73 -3.95 -12.60
CA ALA A 21 7.53 -3.70 -11.99
C ALA A 21 7.73 -3.63 -10.53
N ALA A 22 8.76 -4.20 -10.13
CA ALA A 22 9.06 -4.25 -8.76
C ALA A 22 9.26 -2.92 -8.11
N GLY A 23 9.51 -1.88 -8.88
CA GLY A 23 9.78 -0.60 -8.27
C GLY A 23 8.57 0.11 -7.74
N ALA A 24 7.40 -0.21 -8.24
CA ALA A 24 6.24 0.58 -7.92
C ALA A 24 5.56 0.16 -6.63
N GLN A 25 5.40 -1.12 -6.44
CA GLN A 25 4.62 -1.60 -5.31
C GLN A 25 4.99 -3.05 -5.06
N SER A 26 5.09 -3.45 -3.80
CA SER A 26 5.28 -4.85 -3.52
C SER A 26 3.98 -5.58 -3.81
N ASP A 27 4.06 -6.85 -4.21
CA ASP A 27 2.83 -7.59 -4.36
C ASP A 27 2.24 -7.91 -2.99
N ALA A 28 0.94 -8.19 -2.97
CA ALA A 28 0.21 -8.36 -1.72
C ALA A 28 0.77 -9.48 -0.85
N ARG A 29 1.17 -10.57 -1.47
CA ARG A 29 1.67 -11.70 -0.73
C ARG A 29 3.00 -11.37 -0.05
N THR A 30 3.90 -10.73 -0.76
CA THR A 30 5.19 -10.32 -0.22
C THR A 30 5.01 -9.29 0.89
N ALA A 31 4.14 -8.32 0.69
CA ALA A 31 3.88 -7.30 1.70
C ALA A 31 3.35 -7.93 2.98
N HIS A 32 2.42 -8.86 2.86
CA HIS A 32 1.87 -9.54 4.02
C HIS A 32 2.93 -10.40 4.72
N LYS A 33 3.73 -11.11 3.93
CA LYS A 33 4.77 -11.99 4.48
C LYS A 33 5.86 -11.23 5.22
N ASN A 34 6.21 -10.04 4.74
CA ASN A 34 7.27 -9.24 5.35
C ASN A 34 6.83 -8.56 6.64
N ALA A 35 5.54 -8.52 6.91
CA ALA A 35 5.03 -7.93 8.13
C ALA A 35 5.25 -8.90 9.28
N VAL A 36 5.95 -8.47 10.31
CA VAL A 36 6.19 -9.30 11.50
C VAL A 36 5.33 -8.84 12.65
N LYS A 37 4.69 -7.69 12.54
CA LYS A 37 3.74 -7.20 13.55
C LYS A 37 2.75 -6.27 12.87
N THR A 38 1.63 -6.06 13.53
CA THR A 38 0.57 -5.23 12.99
C THR A 38 0.09 -4.24 14.04
N ARG A 39 -0.58 -3.19 13.59
CA ARG A 39 -1.18 -2.21 14.46
C ARG A 39 -2.43 -1.68 13.77
N THR A 40 -3.55 -1.74 14.48
CA THR A 40 -4.80 -1.20 13.95
C THR A 40 -5.04 0.17 14.55
N VAL A 41 -5.31 1.15 13.70
CA VAL A 41 -5.57 2.52 14.13
C VAL A 41 -6.97 2.89 13.67
N THR A 42 -7.77 3.36 14.60
CA THR A 42 -9.11 3.88 14.28
C THR A 42 -9.00 5.37 14.11
N TYR A 43 -9.54 5.87 13.00
CA TYR A 43 -9.50 7.29 12.67
C TYR A 43 -10.88 7.90 12.71
N ALA A 44 -10.93 9.14 13.17
CA ALA A 44 -12.09 9.98 13.01
C ALA A 44 -11.82 10.94 11.88
N CYS A 45 -12.70 10.97 10.91
CA CYS A 45 -12.52 11.71 9.67
C CYS A 45 -13.53 12.83 9.55
N GLN A 46 -13.39 13.64 8.50
CA GLN A 46 -14.33 14.70 8.20
C GLN A 46 -15.73 14.12 8.02
N ASP A 47 -16.75 14.92 8.31
CA ASP A 47 -18.18 14.54 8.17
C ASP A 47 -18.60 13.41 9.09
N HIS A 48 -17.99 13.33 10.27
CA HIS A 48 -18.32 12.34 11.29
C HIS A 48 -18.08 10.90 10.86
N GLN A 49 -17.23 10.69 9.86
CA GLN A 49 -16.91 9.36 9.41
C GLN A 49 -15.80 8.76 10.25
N LYS A 50 -15.82 7.44 10.36
CA LYS A 50 -14.76 6.70 11.06
C LYS A 50 -14.31 5.53 10.20
N VAL A 51 -13.03 5.19 10.31
CA VAL A 51 -12.48 4.06 9.60
C VAL A 51 -11.34 3.48 10.41
N ALA A 52 -11.24 2.15 10.42
CA ALA A 52 -10.13 1.46 11.08
C ALA A 52 -9.20 0.94 10.00
N VAL A 53 -7.91 1.21 10.15
CA VAL A 53 -6.90 0.76 9.21
C VAL A 53 -5.89 -0.09 9.97
N LYS A 54 -5.65 -1.30 9.43
CA LYS A 54 -4.66 -2.20 9.99
C LYS A 54 -3.39 -2.07 9.15
N TYR A 55 -2.29 -1.76 9.81
CA TYR A 55 -1.00 -1.64 9.15
C TYR A 55 -0.12 -2.82 9.51
N GLY A 56 0.63 -3.33 8.54
CA GLY A 56 1.67 -4.30 8.78
C GLY A 56 3.02 -3.61 8.80
N PHE A 57 3.93 -4.08 9.65
CA PHE A 57 5.26 -3.50 9.80
C PHE A 57 6.32 -4.59 9.80
N ASN A 58 7.46 -4.30 9.20
CA ASN A 58 8.58 -5.23 9.17
C ASN A 58 9.40 -5.14 10.45
N LYS A 59 10.52 -5.86 10.49
CA LYS A 59 11.38 -5.89 11.68
C LYS A 59 11.94 -4.54 12.04
N ARG A 60 12.04 -3.63 11.08
CA ARG A 60 12.57 -2.29 11.30
C ARG A 60 11.48 -1.26 11.56
N ASN A 61 10.29 -1.71 11.86
CA ASN A 61 9.13 -0.85 12.13
C ASN A 61 8.68 -0.03 10.92
N GLN A 62 9.05 -0.45 9.72
CA GLN A 62 8.63 0.21 8.49
C GLN A 62 7.34 -0.44 7.99
N PRO A 63 6.43 0.35 7.42
CA PRO A 63 5.15 -0.20 6.96
C PRO A 63 5.33 -1.05 5.71
N THR A 64 4.54 -2.12 5.62
CA THR A 64 4.53 -2.99 4.44
C THR A 64 3.18 -2.98 3.74
N TYR A 65 2.09 -2.77 4.48
CA TYR A 65 0.76 -2.71 3.88
C TYR A 65 -0.22 -1.98 4.80
N ALA A 66 -1.35 -1.59 4.22
CA ALA A 66 -2.51 -1.14 4.96
C ALA A 66 -3.71 -1.96 4.52
N GLU A 67 -4.64 -2.17 5.42
CA GLU A 67 -5.83 -2.95 5.15
C GLU A 67 -7.01 -2.30 5.84
N ALA A 68 -8.13 -2.15 5.12
CA ALA A 68 -9.32 -1.51 5.67
C ALA A 68 -10.56 -1.99 4.93
N ASN A 69 -11.72 -1.85 5.57
CA ASN A 69 -12.98 -2.12 4.90
C ASN A 69 -13.39 -0.86 4.16
N LEU A 70 -13.43 -0.95 2.85
CA LEU A 70 -13.77 0.20 2.00
C LEU A 70 -14.83 -0.27 0.99
N ASP A 71 -15.91 0.49 0.91
CA ASP A 71 -17.04 0.15 0.02
C ASP A 71 -17.53 -1.27 0.23
N GLY A 72 -17.64 -1.67 1.49
CA GLY A 72 -18.25 -2.94 1.87
C GLY A 72 -17.35 -4.16 1.80
N LYS A 73 -16.07 -3.98 1.45
CA LYS A 73 -15.15 -5.10 1.38
C LYS A 73 -13.82 -4.75 2.00
N ARG A 74 -13.13 -5.76 2.49
CA ARG A 74 -11.79 -5.57 3.02
C ARG A 74 -10.83 -5.40 1.85
N ARG A 75 -10.09 -4.29 1.87
CA ARG A 75 -9.14 -3.96 0.81
C ARG A 75 -7.73 -4.05 1.36
N PHE A 76 -6.88 -4.77 0.65
CA PHE A 76 -5.48 -4.93 1.02
C PHE A 76 -4.65 -4.05 0.10
N MET A 77 -3.88 -3.14 0.69
CA MET A 77 -3.14 -2.11 -0.06
C MET A 77 -1.65 -2.21 0.31
N PRO A 78 -0.83 -2.87 -0.52
CA PRO A 78 0.61 -2.92 -0.26
C PRO A 78 1.22 -1.53 -0.33
N ILE A 79 2.33 -1.33 0.37
CA ILE A 79 3.02 -0.04 0.32
C ILE A 79 3.45 0.26 -1.11
N ASN A 80 3.31 1.51 -1.51
CA ASN A 80 3.71 1.99 -2.83
C ASN A 80 5.03 2.73 -2.70
N TYR A 81 6.12 2.06 -3.05
CA TYR A 81 7.45 2.63 -2.88
C TYR A 81 7.72 3.81 -3.79
N ASN A 82 7.09 3.86 -4.96
CA ASN A 82 7.29 4.99 -5.86
C ASN A 82 6.75 6.29 -5.31
N ASN A 83 5.70 6.21 -4.51
CA ASN A 83 5.04 7.39 -3.96
C ASN A 83 5.29 7.58 -2.48
N SER A 84 6.24 6.86 -1.92
CA SER A 84 6.59 6.97 -0.51
C SER A 84 8.01 7.46 -0.37
N ASP A 85 8.23 8.36 0.58
CA ASP A 85 9.57 8.92 0.81
C ASP A 85 9.78 9.22 2.30
N ALA A 86 10.73 10.07 2.62
CA ALA A 86 11.06 10.39 4.00
C ALA A 86 9.95 11.15 4.73
N THR A 87 9.00 11.71 4.01
CA THR A 87 7.96 12.56 4.61
C THR A 87 6.54 12.02 4.44
N ALA A 88 6.33 11.10 3.53
CA ALA A 88 4.98 10.62 3.20
C ALA A 88 5.00 9.14 2.88
N THR A 89 3.88 8.49 3.18
CA THR A 89 3.69 7.07 2.89
C THR A 89 2.39 6.92 2.10
N GLU A 90 2.45 6.14 1.03
CA GLU A 90 1.26 5.80 0.28
C GLU A 90 1.13 4.28 0.20
N PHE A 91 -0.09 3.79 0.41
CA PHE A 91 -0.42 2.37 0.25
C PHE A 91 -1.38 2.26 -0.93
N GLY A 92 -1.27 1.18 -1.71
CA GLY A 92 -2.09 1.01 -2.89
C GLY A 92 -1.52 1.75 -4.09
N ASP A 93 -2.27 1.78 -5.18
CA ASP A 93 -1.85 2.47 -6.39
C ASP A 93 -3.09 2.93 -7.17
N GLU A 94 -2.87 3.41 -8.39
CA GLU A 94 -3.96 3.96 -9.20
C GLU A 94 -5.00 2.92 -9.61
N ASN A 95 -4.68 1.64 -9.46
CA ASN A 95 -5.61 0.55 -9.79
C ASN A 95 -6.23 -0.08 -8.55
N ASN A 96 -6.04 0.53 -7.40
CA ASN A 96 -6.47 0.00 -6.12
C ASN A 96 -6.94 1.16 -5.26
N TYR A 97 -7.57 0.86 -4.15
CA TYR A 97 -7.80 1.86 -3.12
C TYR A 97 -6.45 2.31 -2.60
N SER A 98 -6.35 3.53 -2.14
CA SER A 98 -5.09 4.08 -1.67
C SER A 98 -5.26 4.77 -0.33
N VAL A 99 -4.28 4.60 0.55
CA VAL A 99 -4.17 5.34 1.80
C VAL A 99 -2.96 6.25 1.68
N LEU A 100 -3.19 7.55 1.85
CA LEU A 100 -2.12 8.54 1.81
C LEU A 100 -1.93 9.08 3.21
N SER A 101 -0.70 9.06 3.69
CA SER A 101 -0.42 9.52 5.05
C SER A 101 0.93 10.23 5.12
N ASP A 102 1.15 10.92 6.24
CA ASP A 102 2.49 11.35 6.60
C ASP A 102 3.35 10.10 6.79
N LYS A 103 4.65 10.26 6.90
CA LYS A 103 5.52 9.11 7.13
C LYS A 103 5.00 8.33 8.33
N ILE A 104 4.86 7.03 8.15
CA ILE A 104 4.31 6.17 9.17
C ILE A 104 5.34 5.11 9.59
N THR A 105 5.45 4.88 10.89
CA THR A 105 6.23 3.78 11.44
C THR A 105 5.38 3.10 12.50
N TYR A 106 5.83 1.97 12.99
CA TYR A 106 5.09 1.29 14.05
C TYR A 106 4.83 2.21 15.24
N LYS A 107 5.82 3.02 15.61
CA LYS A 107 5.70 3.90 16.77
C LYS A 107 4.86 5.13 16.51
N THR A 108 4.79 5.60 15.27
CA THR A 108 4.11 6.84 14.94
C THR A 108 2.80 6.63 14.19
N ALA A 109 2.32 5.39 14.10
CA ALA A 109 1.12 5.08 13.32
C ALA A 109 -0.12 5.89 13.75
N ARG A 110 -0.16 6.35 14.99
CA ARG A 110 -1.32 7.09 15.49
C ARG A 110 -1.12 8.60 15.50
N LYS A 111 -0.04 9.09 14.92
CA LYS A 111 0.28 10.52 15.03
C LYS A 111 -0.06 11.34 13.81
N GLY A 112 -0.03 10.75 12.64
CA GLY A 112 -0.26 11.49 11.42
C GLY A 112 -1.72 11.52 11.00
N SER A 113 -1.97 12.27 9.95
CA SER A 113 -3.28 12.29 9.30
C SER A 113 -3.27 11.39 8.09
N ILE A 114 -4.43 10.85 7.74
CA ILE A 114 -4.53 10.05 6.51
C ILE A 114 -5.72 10.51 5.67
N GLN A 115 -5.66 10.11 4.41
CA GLN A 115 -6.74 10.28 3.46
C GLN A 115 -6.86 8.96 2.69
N ILE A 116 -8.09 8.55 2.40
CA ILE A 116 -8.31 7.29 1.67
C ILE A 116 -9.09 7.59 0.40
N GLN A 117 -8.60 7.06 -0.72
CA GLN A 117 -9.21 7.26 -2.03
C GLN A 117 -9.59 5.93 -2.66
N SER A 118 -10.63 5.97 -3.50
CA SER A 118 -11.00 4.84 -4.34
C SER A 118 -10.13 4.82 -5.61
N PRO A 119 -10.20 3.74 -6.41
CA PRO A 119 -9.41 3.67 -7.64
C PRO A 119 -9.69 4.78 -8.65
N ASP A 120 -10.87 5.37 -8.61
CA ASP A 120 -11.21 6.48 -9.52
C ASP A 120 -10.84 7.85 -8.93
N SER A 121 -10.01 7.86 -7.91
CA SER A 121 -9.53 9.07 -7.24
C SER A 121 -10.58 9.82 -6.45
N THR A 122 -11.71 9.20 -6.17
CA THR A 122 -12.71 9.78 -5.27
C THR A 122 -12.21 9.67 -3.84
N ILE A 123 -12.22 10.76 -3.11
CA ILE A 123 -11.80 10.75 -1.71
C ILE A 123 -12.95 10.20 -0.87
N LEU A 124 -12.72 9.05 -0.24
CA LEU A 124 -13.72 8.40 0.59
C LEU A 124 -13.67 8.88 2.03
N TYR A 125 -12.46 9.09 2.55
CA TYR A 125 -12.24 9.56 3.92
C TYR A 125 -11.19 10.65 3.90
N LYS A 126 -11.48 11.78 4.51
CA LYS A 126 -10.65 12.96 4.42
C LYS A 126 -10.33 13.51 5.80
N ASN A 127 -9.14 14.07 5.97
CA ASN A 127 -8.71 14.66 7.23
C ASN A 127 -8.89 13.72 8.41
N CYS A 128 -8.41 12.49 8.24
CA CYS A 128 -8.57 11.45 9.25
C CYS A 128 -7.45 11.54 10.28
N LYS A 129 -7.84 11.57 11.55
CA LYS A 129 -6.89 11.58 12.65
C LYS A 129 -7.21 10.45 13.61
N ALA A 130 -6.16 9.87 14.18
CA ALA A 130 -6.34 8.74 15.09
C ALA A 130 -7.13 9.15 16.32
N VAL A 131 -8.07 8.31 16.70
CA VAL A 131 -8.77 8.49 17.97
C VAL A 131 -8.02 7.74 19.06
N LYS A 132 -8.19 8.19 20.28
CA LYS A 132 -7.53 7.55 21.41
C LYS A 132 -8.22 6.29 21.86
#